data_8162c403d8f361d80b5817cfab067c86
#
_entry.id   8162c403d8f361d80b5817cfab067c86
#
_cell.length_a   1.000
_cell.length_b   1.000
_cell.length_c   1.000
_cell.angle_alpha   90.00
_cell.angle_beta   90.00
_cell.angle_gamma   90.00
#
_symmetry.space_group_name_H-M   'P 1'
#
loop_
_entity.id
_entity.type
_entity.pdbx_description
1 polymer ?
#
loop_
_entity_poly.entity_id
_entity_poly.type
_entity_poly.pdbx_seq_one_letter_code
_entity_poly.pdbx_strand_id
1 'polypeptide(L)'
;VNHYTVAKKRRHDDAYAPGGKGFMRPDRATIVYCNRIRQAYRDVPILIGGVEASLRRFSHYDYWDDKVRHSILVDSGATLLMYGMGETSIIECANWVADGMNPAELPKMRGICYMSKTPDPTCVQLPSHQEVSTDKRKYAEAFVIQYDEQDPIRGKRMCQQQDTDRYLSLIHISE
;
A
#
# COMPACT_ATOMS: atom_id res chain seq x y z
N VAL A 1 -2.67 -6.97 -13.01
CA VAL A 1 -1.86 -7.89 -13.82
C VAL A 1 -1.86 -7.41 -15.26
N ASN A 2 -0.68 -6.99 -15.76
CA ASN A 2 -0.55 -6.31 -17.05
C ASN A 2 -0.68 -7.25 -18.26
N HIS A 3 -0.48 -8.53 -18.06
CA HIS A 3 -0.43 -9.50 -19.14
C HIS A 3 -1.77 -10.06 -19.57
N TYR A 4 -2.83 -9.71 -18.85
CA TYR A 4 -4.15 -10.28 -19.06
C TYR A 4 -5.24 -9.21 -19.10
N THR A 5 -6.34 -9.51 -19.75
CA THR A 5 -7.57 -8.70 -19.72
C THR A 5 -8.33 -8.93 -18.41
N VAL A 6 -9.37 -8.13 -18.16
CA VAL A 6 -10.28 -8.34 -17.02
C VAL A 6 -10.93 -9.74 -17.05
N ALA A 7 -11.21 -10.28 -18.23
CA ALA A 7 -11.72 -11.63 -18.40
C ALA A 7 -10.63 -12.72 -18.34
N LYS A 8 -9.47 -12.41 -17.78
CA LYS A 8 -8.30 -13.31 -17.63
C LYS A 8 -7.76 -13.89 -18.96
N LYS A 9 -8.09 -13.25 -20.09
CA LYS A 9 -7.53 -13.62 -21.39
C LYS A 9 -6.13 -13.01 -21.57
N ARG A 10 -5.20 -13.80 -22.08
CA ARG A 10 -3.81 -13.37 -22.34
C ARG A 10 -3.79 -12.22 -23.35
N ARG A 11 -3.01 -11.18 -23.06
CA ARG A 11 -2.72 -10.10 -24.00
C ARG A 11 -1.54 -10.50 -24.89
N HIS A 12 -1.56 -10.07 -26.14
CA HIS A 12 -0.47 -10.31 -27.06
C HIS A 12 0.58 -9.20 -26.97
N ASP A 13 0.14 -7.98 -26.73
CA ASP A 13 0.95 -6.77 -26.78
C ASP A 13 0.99 -6.08 -25.42
N ASP A 14 2.11 -5.41 -25.14
CA ASP A 14 2.27 -4.49 -23.99
C ASP A 14 2.89 -3.19 -24.51
N ALA A 15 2.07 -2.14 -24.64
CA ALA A 15 2.49 -0.83 -25.14
C ALA A 15 3.62 -0.18 -24.30
N TYR A 16 3.81 -0.64 -23.06
CA TYR A 16 4.83 -0.12 -22.14
C TYR A 16 6.11 -0.97 -22.09
N ALA A 17 6.16 -2.05 -22.86
CA ALA A 17 7.35 -2.88 -22.97
C ALA A 17 8.16 -2.52 -24.23
N PRO A 18 9.50 -2.66 -24.21
CA PRO A 18 10.34 -2.44 -25.38
C PRO A 18 9.88 -3.30 -26.57
N GLY A 19 9.64 -2.66 -27.72
CA GLY A 19 9.14 -3.32 -28.92
C GLY A 19 7.71 -3.85 -28.83
N GLY A 20 6.91 -3.40 -27.87
CA GLY A 20 5.52 -3.81 -27.69
C GLY A 20 5.33 -5.27 -27.25
N LYS A 21 6.40 -5.96 -26.87
CA LYS A 21 6.36 -7.39 -26.54
C LYS A 21 5.63 -7.65 -25.22
N GLY A 22 4.58 -8.48 -25.24
CA GLY A 22 3.91 -8.95 -24.04
C GLY A 22 4.82 -9.80 -23.13
N PHE A 23 4.48 -9.90 -21.85
CA PHE A 23 5.15 -10.75 -20.85
C PHE A 23 6.59 -10.37 -20.47
N MET A 24 7.01 -9.14 -20.77
CA MET A 24 8.34 -8.64 -20.42
C MET A 24 8.39 -8.03 -19.01
N ARG A 25 7.26 -7.68 -18.44
CA ARG A 25 7.14 -7.10 -17.10
C ARG A 25 6.60 -8.12 -16.09
N PRO A 26 7.01 -8.07 -14.81
CA PRO A 26 6.45 -8.98 -13.80
C PRO A 26 4.98 -8.67 -13.50
N ASP A 27 4.21 -9.69 -13.14
CA ASP A 27 2.78 -9.57 -12.86
C ASP A 27 2.47 -8.71 -11.63
N ARG A 28 3.31 -8.74 -10.62
CA ARG A 28 3.20 -7.93 -9.40
C ARG A 28 4.43 -7.02 -9.30
N ALA A 29 4.48 -6.07 -10.23
CA ALA A 29 5.68 -5.26 -10.46
C ALA A 29 6.19 -4.59 -9.18
N THR A 30 5.33 -3.94 -8.41
CA THR A 30 5.72 -3.27 -7.16
C THR A 30 6.38 -4.23 -6.18
N ILE A 31 5.80 -5.40 -5.94
CA ILE A 31 6.35 -6.41 -5.03
C ILE A 31 7.68 -6.95 -5.56
N VAL A 32 7.73 -7.29 -6.84
CA VAL A 32 8.94 -7.83 -7.47
C VAL A 32 10.08 -6.82 -7.45
N TYR A 33 9.81 -5.56 -7.77
CA TYR A 33 10.83 -4.52 -7.78
C TYR A 33 11.34 -4.19 -6.37
N CYS A 34 10.46 -4.11 -5.38
CA CYS A 34 10.88 -3.95 -3.99
C CYS A 34 11.79 -5.10 -3.54
N ASN A 35 11.43 -6.35 -3.86
CA ASN A 35 12.25 -7.51 -3.55
C ASN A 35 13.62 -7.46 -4.25
N ARG A 36 13.68 -7.03 -5.52
CA ARG A 36 14.95 -6.87 -6.24
C ARG A 36 15.83 -5.77 -5.67
N ILE A 37 15.23 -4.63 -5.30
CA ILE A 37 15.94 -3.55 -4.62
C ILE A 37 16.51 -4.06 -3.29
N ARG A 38 15.71 -4.78 -2.51
CA ARG A 38 16.13 -5.33 -1.22
C ARG A 38 17.24 -6.37 -1.35
N GLN A 39 17.23 -7.17 -2.42
CA GLN A 39 18.33 -8.10 -2.72
C GLN A 39 19.65 -7.39 -3.05
N ALA A 40 19.57 -6.28 -3.78
CA ALA A 40 20.76 -5.49 -4.15
C ALA A 40 21.24 -4.58 -3.02
N TYR A 41 20.31 -4.02 -2.25
CA TYR A 41 20.56 -3.00 -1.21
C TYR A 41 19.74 -3.35 0.03
N ARG A 42 20.36 -4.06 0.98
CA ARG A 42 19.65 -4.63 2.14
C ARG A 42 18.95 -3.59 3.01
N ASP A 43 19.61 -2.46 3.27
CA ASP A 43 19.20 -1.49 4.28
C ASP A 43 18.65 -0.19 3.69
N VAL A 44 18.51 -0.10 2.36
CA VAL A 44 17.95 1.10 1.73
C VAL A 44 16.45 1.22 2.03
N PRO A 45 15.97 2.39 2.46
CA PRO A 45 14.54 2.60 2.61
C PRO A 45 13.85 2.59 1.23
N ILE A 46 12.72 1.90 1.16
CA ILE A 46 11.92 1.78 -0.06
C ILE A 46 10.58 2.47 0.17
N LEU A 47 10.30 3.47 -0.64
CA LEU A 47 9.03 4.18 -0.65
C LEU A 47 8.23 3.75 -1.87
N ILE A 48 6.96 3.39 -1.67
CA ILE A 48 6.05 3.03 -2.73
C ILE A 48 4.90 4.02 -2.83
N GLY A 49 4.37 4.21 -4.04
CA GLY A 49 3.28 5.14 -4.29
C GLY A 49 2.57 4.85 -5.61
N GLY A 50 1.76 5.80 -6.06
CA GLY A 50 0.97 5.69 -7.28
C GLY A 50 -0.34 4.92 -7.09
N VAL A 51 -1.06 4.69 -8.18
CA VAL A 51 -2.43 4.14 -8.16
C VAL A 51 -2.48 2.74 -7.56
N GLU A 52 -1.54 1.86 -7.91
CA GLU A 52 -1.53 0.49 -7.38
C GLU A 52 -1.34 0.48 -5.86
N ALA A 53 -0.36 1.24 -5.36
CA ALA A 53 -0.10 1.33 -3.93
C ALA A 53 -1.30 1.95 -3.19
N SER A 54 -1.88 3.01 -3.72
CA SER A 54 -3.03 3.69 -3.14
C SER A 54 -4.25 2.77 -3.02
N LEU A 55 -4.57 1.99 -4.06
CA LEU A 55 -5.72 1.09 -4.05
C LEU A 55 -5.50 -0.14 -3.17
N ARG A 56 -4.26 -0.56 -2.95
CA ARG A 56 -3.88 -1.75 -2.18
C ARG A 56 -3.26 -1.43 -0.83
N ARG A 57 -3.50 -0.23 -0.30
CA ARG A 57 -2.93 0.24 0.97
C ARG A 57 -3.40 -0.52 2.20
N PHE A 58 -4.63 -1.01 2.21
CA PHE A 58 -5.18 -1.91 3.22
C PHE A 58 -5.26 -3.35 2.70
N SER A 59 -5.77 -4.26 3.52
CA SER A 59 -6.16 -5.59 3.07
C SER A 59 -7.18 -5.47 1.94
N HIS A 60 -6.91 -6.11 0.82
CA HIS A 60 -7.67 -5.90 -0.41
C HIS A 60 -7.96 -7.22 -1.13
N TYR A 61 -9.09 -7.28 -1.82
CA TYR A 61 -9.43 -8.41 -2.66
C TYR A 61 -8.59 -8.43 -3.94
N ASP A 62 -7.83 -9.49 -4.12
CA ASP A 62 -7.10 -9.76 -5.36
C ASP A 62 -7.97 -10.63 -6.27
N TYR A 63 -8.60 -9.99 -7.24
CA TYR A 63 -9.43 -10.65 -8.24
C TYR A 63 -8.70 -11.77 -8.99
N TRP A 64 -7.38 -11.63 -9.15
CA TRP A 64 -6.59 -12.61 -9.89
C TRP A 64 -6.45 -13.93 -9.14
N ASP A 65 -6.10 -13.86 -7.88
CA ASP A 65 -5.92 -15.02 -7.01
C ASP A 65 -7.22 -15.44 -6.30
N ASP A 66 -8.32 -14.68 -6.48
CA ASP A 66 -9.62 -14.89 -5.83
C ASP A 66 -9.49 -14.98 -4.29
N LYS A 67 -8.73 -14.07 -3.71
CA LYS A 67 -8.52 -14.01 -2.27
C LYS A 67 -8.24 -12.61 -1.75
N VAL A 68 -8.44 -12.40 -0.46
CA VAL A 68 -8.00 -11.19 0.22
C VAL A 68 -6.51 -11.30 0.53
N ARG A 69 -5.74 -10.29 0.13
CA ARG A 69 -4.31 -10.15 0.40
C ARG A 69 -4.07 -9.10 1.48
N HIS A 70 -2.90 -9.17 2.10
CA HIS A 70 -2.42 -8.11 2.99
C HIS A 70 -2.25 -6.78 2.24
N SER A 71 -2.06 -5.71 3.01
CA SER A 71 -1.59 -4.44 2.43
C SER A 71 -0.38 -4.66 1.53
N ILE A 72 -0.30 -3.93 0.42
CA ILE A 72 0.87 -3.98 -0.45
C ILE A 72 2.15 -3.52 0.26
N LEU A 73 2.03 -2.71 1.32
CA LEU A 73 3.15 -2.32 2.16
C LEU A 73 3.76 -3.53 2.88
N VAL A 74 2.91 -4.46 3.34
CA VAL A 74 3.33 -5.73 3.94
C VAL A 74 3.92 -6.66 2.90
N ASP A 75 3.18 -6.88 1.79
CA ASP A 75 3.58 -7.81 0.74
C ASP A 75 4.88 -7.40 0.03
N SER A 76 5.15 -6.11 -0.11
CA SER A 76 6.36 -5.59 -0.75
C SER A 76 7.55 -5.43 0.19
N GLY A 77 7.32 -5.41 1.51
CA GLY A 77 8.35 -5.09 2.49
C GLY A 77 8.90 -3.66 2.36
N ALA A 78 8.14 -2.75 1.76
CA ALA A 78 8.54 -1.35 1.66
C ALA A 78 8.49 -0.66 3.03
N THR A 79 9.22 0.44 3.16
CA THR A 79 9.33 1.21 4.40
C THR A 79 8.10 2.08 4.62
N LEU A 80 7.67 2.79 3.58
CA LEU A 80 6.52 3.69 3.60
C LEU A 80 5.71 3.54 2.30
N LEU A 81 4.41 3.82 2.40
CA LEU A 81 3.53 3.95 1.27
C LEU A 81 2.94 5.35 1.25
N MET A 82 3.12 6.06 0.15
CA MET A 82 2.49 7.35 -0.12
C MET A 82 1.28 7.13 -1.00
N TYR A 83 0.11 7.54 -0.56
CA TYR A 83 -1.13 7.34 -1.32
C TYR A 83 -1.71 8.65 -1.82
N GLY A 84 -2.54 8.54 -2.86
CA GLY A 84 -3.10 9.70 -3.53
C GLY A 84 -2.05 10.53 -4.26
N MET A 85 -2.15 11.85 -4.18
CA MET A 85 -1.18 12.80 -4.72
C MET A 85 -0.03 12.98 -3.73
N GLY A 86 1.04 12.21 -3.93
CA GLY A 86 2.16 12.13 -3.01
C GLY A 86 3.28 13.15 -3.24
N GLU A 87 3.07 14.16 -4.08
CA GLU A 87 4.12 15.11 -4.48
C GLU A 87 4.69 15.89 -3.30
N THR A 88 3.83 16.41 -2.43
CA THR A 88 4.25 17.11 -1.21
C THR A 88 4.93 16.16 -0.25
N SER A 89 4.33 15.00 0.00
CA SER A 89 4.84 14.02 0.96
C SER A 89 6.22 13.48 0.56
N ILE A 90 6.48 13.29 -0.75
CA ILE A 90 7.80 12.81 -1.20
C ILE A 90 8.88 13.89 -1.02
N ILE A 91 8.55 15.16 -1.23
CA ILE A 91 9.48 16.27 -1.03
C ILE A 91 9.83 16.40 0.46
N GLU A 92 8.83 16.38 1.34
CA GLU A 92 9.05 16.42 2.78
C GLU A 92 9.92 15.26 3.26
N CYS A 93 9.57 14.04 2.80
CA CYS A 93 10.36 12.85 3.12
C CYS A 93 11.82 12.96 2.64
N ALA A 94 12.03 13.45 1.42
CA ALA A 94 13.37 13.64 0.87
C ALA A 94 14.19 14.64 1.68
N ASN A 95 13.59 15.75 2.10
CA ASN A 95 14.24 16.76 2.93
C ASN A 95 14.65 16.16 4.29
N TRP A 96 13.76 15.43 4.97
CA TRP A 96 14.11 14.79 6.25
C TRP A 96 15.21 13.74 6.13
N VAL A 97 15.20 12.97 5.04
CA VAL A 97 16.28 12.01 4.76
C VAL A 97 17.61 12.74 4.49
N ALA A 98 17.57 13.87 3.78
CA ALA A 98 18.76 14.71 3.56
C ALA A 98 19.31 15.30 4.87
N ASP A 99 18.41 15.59 5.83
CA ASP A 99 18.77 16.04 7.18
C ASP A 99 19.23 14.89 8.11
N GLY A 100 19.32 13.66 7.58
CA GLY A 100 19.82 12.49 8.27
C GLY A 100 18.77 11.70 9.04
N MET A 101 17.48 11.97 8.86
CA MET A 101 16.41 11.18 9.47
C MET A 101 16.24 9.81 8.78
N ASN A 102 16.00 8.79 9.59
CA ASN A 102 15.66 7.47 9.07
C ASN A 102 14.20 7.47 8.59
N PRO A 103 13.90 7.11 7.33
CA PRO A 103 12.52 7.01 6.83
C PRO A 103 11.58 6.12 7.65
N ALA A 104 12.11 5.11 8.33
CA ALA A 104 11.31 4.26 9.23
C ALA A 104 10.85 4.97 10.51
N GLU A 105 11.50 6.07 10.87
CA GLU A 105 11.27 6.85 12.09
C GLU A 105 10.69 8.23 11.82
N LEU A 106 10.32 8.49 10.56
CA LEU A 106 9.80 9.80 10.14
C LEU A 106 8.59 10.24 10.96
N PRO A 107 8.49 11.53 11.23
CA PRO A 107 7.30 12.12 11.83
C PRO A 107 6.07 11.72 11.01
N LYS A 108 4.97 11.58 11.70
CA LYS A 108 3.68 11.17 11.12
C LYS A 108 3.19 12.25 10.15
N MET A 109 3.62 12.15 8.89
CA MET A 109 3.22 13.07 7.83
C MET A 109 1.88 12.65 7.22
N ARG A 110 1.23 13.59 6.57
CA ARG A 110 -0.04 13.34 5.87
C ARG A 110 0.19 12.56 4.58
N GLY A 111 -0.80 11.77 4.17
CA GLY A 111 -0.76 11.03 2.92
C GLY A 111 0.12 9.78 2.93
N ILE A 112 0.46 9.25 4.10
CA ILE A 112 1.25 8.03 4.21
C ILE A 112 0.54 6.89 4.93
N CYS A 113 0.98 5.66 4.58
CA CYS A 113 0.77 4.48 5.40
C CYS A 113 2.12 3.96 5.90
N TYR A 114 2.16 3.52 7.13
CA TYR A 114 3.34 2.96 7.78
C TYR A 114 2.97 1.77 8.66
N MET A 115 3.96 0.96 9.00
CA MET A 115 3.79 -0.18 9.89
C MET A 115 4.24 0.17 11.31
N SER A 116 3.51 -0.33 12.31
CA SER A 116 3.86 -0.22 13.73
C SER A 116 3.67 -1.57 14.43
N LYS A 117 4.31 -1.74 15.59
CA LYS A 117 4.14 -2.92 16.45
C LYS A 117 2.93 -2.81 17.36
N THR A 118 2.46 -1.61 17.58
CA THR A 118 1.30 -1.33 18.45
C THR A 118 0.27 -0.51 17.69
N PRO A 119 -1.03 -0.72 17.95
CA PRO A 119 -2.06 0.11 17.35
C PRO A 119 -1.96 1.56 17.85
N ASP A 120 -2.23 2.51 16.97
CA ASP A 120 -2.39 3.91 17.39
C ASP A 120 -3.79 4.06 18.03
N PRO A 121 -3.88 4.42 19.31
CA PRO A 121 -5.17 4.52 20.02
C PRO A 121 -6.06 5.64 19.47
N THR A 122 -5.53 6.56 18.68
CA THR A 122 -6.27 7.67 18.08
C THR A 122 -6.86 7.33 16.71
N CYS A 123 -6.53 6.16 16.16
CA CYS A 123 -7.02 5.69 14.87
C CYS A 123 -8.37 4.97 14.99
N VAL A 124 -9.19 5.11 13.95
CA VAL A 124 -10.34 4.25 13.71
C VAL A 124 -9.83 2.85 13.34
N GLN A 125 -10.23 1.86 14.11
CA GLN A 125 -9.81 0.47 13.89
C GLN A 125 -10.67 -0.18 12.81
N LEU A 126 -10.03 -0.64 11.75
CA LEU A 126 -10.65 -1.49 10.75
C LEU A 126 -10.65 -2.96 11.21
N PRO A 127 -11.62 -3.77 10.79
CA PRO A 127 -11.51 -5.22 10.91
C PRO A 127 -10.14 -5.71 10.45
N SER A 128 -9.55 -6.62 11.22
CA SER A 128 -8.20 -7.16 10.97
C SER A 128 -8.11 -7.88 9.62
N HIS A 129 -6.89 -8.07 9.11
CA HIS A 129 -6.68 -8.88 7.91
C HIS A 129 -7.29 -10.27 8.03
N GLN A 130 -7.17 -10.91 9.19
CA GLN A 130 -7.75 -12.23 9.43
C GLN A 130 -9.27 -12.22 9.31
N GLU A 131 -9.95 -11.24 9.90
CA GLU A 131 -11.39 -11.10 9.83
C GLU A 131 -11.86 -10.85 8.40
N VAL A 132 -11.26 -9.88 7.69
CA VAL A 132 -11.67 -9.54 6.31
C VAL A 132 -11.33 -10.63 5.30
N SER A 133 -10.37 -11.51 5.59
CA SER A 133 -10.01 -12.62 4.72
C SER A 133 -10.93 -13.83 4.86
N THR A 134 -11.62 -13.96 6.00
CA THR A 134 -12.48 -15.10 6.31
C THR A 134 -13.97 -14.77 6.26
N ASP A 135 -14.36 -13.52 6.47
CA ASP A 135 -15.75 -13.07 6.50
C ASP A 135 -16.01 -11.91 5.53
N LYS A 136 -16.85 -12.15 4.53
CA LYS A 136 -17.26 -11.15 3.54
C LYS A 136 -17.98 -9.95 4.16
N ARG A 137 -18.69 -10.13 5.27
CA ARG A 137 -19.37 -9.04 5.97
C ARG A 137 -18.35 -8.13 6.63
N LYS A 138 -17.30 -8.71 7.24
CA LYS A 138 -16.19 -7.94 7.79
C LYS A 138 -15.41 -7.19 6.72
N TYR A 139 -15.28 -7.78 5.54
CA TYR A 139 -14.70 -7.08 4.39
C TYR A 139 -15.55 -5.87 3.96
N ALA A 140 -16.86 -6.05 3.88
CA ALA A 140 -17.79 -4.95 3.57
C ALA A 140 -17.78 -3.86 4.65
N GLU A 141 -17.75 -4.23 5.94
CA GLU A 141 -17.60 -3.30 7.07
C GLU A 141 -16.32 -2.47 6.95
N ALA A 142 -15.19 -3.12 6.67
CA ALA A 142 -13.92 -2.43 6.46
C ALA A 142 -13.97 -1.45 5.28
N PHE A 143 -14.69 -1.79 4.22
CA PHE A 143 -14.88 -0.90 3.08
C PHE A 143 -15.73 0.33 3.44
N VAL A 144 -16.84 0.14 4.18
CA VAL A 144 -17.70 1.26 4.62
C VAL A 144 -16.90 2.23 5.48
N ILE A 145 -16.16 1.73 6.47
CA ILE A 145 -15.32 2.57 7.33
C ILE A 145 -14.28 3.35 6.48
N GLN A 146 -13.61 2.67 5.54
CA GLN A 146 -12.66 3.34 4.64
C GLN A 146 -13.33 4.41 3.79
N TYR A 147 -14.55 4.17 3.33
CA TYR A 147 -15.30 5.13 2.52
C TYR A 147 -15.71 6.36 3.34
N ASP A 148 -16.24 6.17 4.53
CA ASP A 148 -16.67 7.25 5.41
C ASP A 148 -15.49 8.12 5.89
N GLU A 149 -14.35 7.48 6.16
CA GLU A 149 -13.14 8.16 6.62
C GLU A 149 -12.25 8.68 5.48
N GLN A 150 -12.70 8.65 4.21
CA GLN A 150 -11.99 9.27 3.08
C GLN A 150 -12.20 10.78 2.97
N ASP A 151 -13.10 11.35 3.76
CA ASP A 151 -13.36 12.79 3.75
C ASP A 151 -12.06 13.56 4.11
N PRO A 152 -11.58 14.47 3.26
CA PRO A 152 -10.30 15.16 3.49
C PRO A 152 -10.35 16.11 4.69
N ILE A 153 -11.53 16.52 5.13
CA ILE A 153 -11.71 17.47 6.25
C ILE A 153 -12.05 16.74 7.55
N ARG A 154 -12.89 15.71 7.49
CA ARG A 154 -13.45 15.01 8.65
C ARG A 154 -12.85 13.66 8.90
N GLY A 155 -12.19 13.08 7.89
CA GLY A 155 -11.61 11.75 7.94
C GLY A 155 -10.58 11.63 9.05
N LYS A 156 -10.68 10.54 9.81
CA LYS A 156 -9.77 10.22 10.91
C LYS A 156 -8.68 9.28 10.43
N ARG A 157 -7.60 9.24 11.17
CA ARG A 157 -6.58 8.20 10.96
C ARG A 157 -7.20 6.82 11.07
N MET A 158 -6.76 5.90 10.24
CA MET A 158 -7.24 4.52 10.26
C MET A 158 -6.10 3.56 10.55
N CYS A 159 -6.41 2.49 11.28
CA CYS A 159 -5.49 1.39 11.53
C CYS A 159 -6.12 0.06 11.16
N GLN A 160 -5.29 -0.85 10.65
CA GLN A 160 -5.69 -2.24 10.40
C GLN A 160 -4.62 -3.19 10.90
N GLN A 161 -5.00 -4.14 11.74
CA GLN A 161 -4.11 -5.23 12.12
C GLN A 161 -3.86 -6.13 10.92
N GLN A 162 -2.60 -6.29 10.56
CA GLN A 162 -2.17 -7.13 9.44
C GLN A 162 -1.75 -8.52 9.91
N ASP A 163 -1.06 -8.61 11.04
CA ASP A 163 -0.65 -9.84 11.73
C ASP A 163 -0.70 -9.62 13.24
N THR A 164 -0.28 -10.60 14.03
CA THR A 164 -0.37 -10.61 15.50
C THR A 164 0.21 -9.34 16.15
N ASP A 165 1.35 -8.86 15.66
CA ASP A 165 2.11 -7.72 16.19
C ASP A 165 2.43 -6.65 15.15
N ARG A 166 1.69 -6.63 14.04
CA ARG A 166 1.89 -5.67 12.96
C ARG A 166 0.60 -4.94 12.61
N TYR A 167 0.63 -3.64 12.76
CA TYR A 167 -0.47 -2.73 12.48
C TYR A 167 -0.08 -1.77 11.37
N LEU A 168 -0.92 -1.69 10.36
CA LEU A 168 -0.84 -0.66 9.35
C LEU A 168 -1.60 0.55 9.85
N SER A 169 -0.97 1.71 9.83
CA SER A 169 -1.62 3.00 10.14
C SER A 169 -1.62 3.91 8.92
N LEU A 170 -2.71 4.60 8.70
CA LEU A 170 -2.91 5.54 7.61
C LEU A 170 -3.22 6.93 8.18
N ILE A 171 -2.51 7.94 7.68
CA ILE A 171 -2.75 9.35 7.98
C ILE A 171 -3.31 10.03 6.75
N HIS A 172 -4.50 10.64 6.90
CA HIS A 172 -5.18 11.28 5.77
C HIS A 172 -4.40 12.42 5.15
N ILE A 173 -4.63 12.59 3.85
CA ILE A 173 -4.31 13.82 3.12
C ILE A 173 -5.42 14.81 3.49
N SER A 174 -5.15 15.78 4.35
CA SER A 174 -6.02 16.95 4.48
C SER A 174 -5.41 18.08 3.68
N GLU A 175 -6.20 18.74 2.88
CA GLU A 175 -5.81 19.99 2.23
C GLU A 175 -5.52 21.09 3.26
#